data_7cb5419d114cd3579a09fda7c0ecda0a
#
_entry.id   7cb5419d114cd3579a09fda7c0ecda0a
#
_cell.length_a   1.000
_cell.length_b   1.000
_cell.length_c   1.000
_cell.angle_alpha   90.00
_cell.angle_beta   90.00
_cell.angle_gamma   90.00
#
_symmetry.space_group_name_H-M   'P 1'
#
loop_
_entity.id
_entity.type
_entity.pdbx_description
1 polymer ?
#
loop_
_entity_poly.entity_id
_entity_poly.type
_entity_poly.pdbx_seq_one_letter_code
_entity_poly.pdbx_strand_id
1 'polypeptide(L)'
;GYSSAASDVYKRQRKEYEAEQVQQNIKMREQEHLITLQQQQLLEAELSAKSKDLASMALGVFAKNEVLEKLRTAVQEFLVKGQYGRKNLESLLKLINENIETQEFWDVFQNNFDLIHEKFFRNLRERYPSLTATDLRFCALLRLNLSTKDIAQMTNLTIRGVEAARYRLRKKLDIPDGTGLVDFLIDLK
;
A
#
# COMPACT_ATOMS: atom_id res chain seq x y z
N GLY A 1 1.78 13.67 -75.66
CA GLY A 1 0.58 13.70 -74.93
C GLY A 1 0.33 12.47 -74.01
N TYR A 2 0.52 11.25 -74.52
CA TYR A 2 0.20 10.04 -73.75
C TYR A 2 1.20 9.73 -72.61
N SER A 3 2.46 10.08 -72.72
CA SER A 3 3.51 9.86 -71.70
C SER A 3 3.36 10.76 -70.49
N SER A 4 2.86 11.97 -70.70
CA SER A 4 2.63 12.92 -69.56
C SER A 4 1.42 12.51 -68.66
N ALA A 5 0.31 12.10 -69.29
CA ALA A 5 -0.87 11.65 -68.60
C ALA A 5 -0.61 10.37 -67.76
N ALA A 6 0.13 9.42 -68.30
CA ALA A 6 0.52 8.20 -67.60
C ALA A 6 1.44 8.51 -66.39
N SER A 7 2.36 9.45 -66.56
CA SER A 7 3.25 9.91 -65.48
C SER A 7 2.48 10.59 -64.35
N ASP A 8 1.45 11.39 -64.68
CA ASP A 8 0.63 12.09 -63.71
C ASP A 8 -0.27 11.12 -62.92
N VAL A 9 -0.83 10.12 -63.59
CA VAL A 9 -1.59 9.04 -62.95
C VAL A 9 -0.68 8.24 -61.97
N TYR A 10 0.51 7.88 -62.40
CA TYR A 10 1.48 7.18 -61.55
C TYR A 10 1.85 8.00 -60.28
N LYS A 11 2.14 9.28 -60.46
CA LYS A 11 2.45 10.19 -59.34
C LYS A 11 1.28 10.32 -58.36
N ARG A 12 0.05 10.38 -58.85
CA ARG A 12 -1.16 10.45 -58.04
C ARG A 12 -1.33 9.16 -57.24
N GLN A 13 -1.25 8.00 -57.90
CA GLN A 13 -1.37 6.70 -57.22
C GLN A 13 -0.30 6.51 -56.15
N ARG A 14 0.93 6.92 -56.43
CA ARG A 14 2.01 6.87 -55.46
C ARG A 14 1.75 7.73 -54.23
N LYS A 15 1.26 8.95 -54.41
CA LYS A 15 0.90 9.85 -53.31
C LYS A 15 -0.25 9.27 -52.47
N GLU A 16 -1.27 8.69 -53.11
CA GLU A 16 -2.38 8.05 -52.41
C GLU A 16 -1.88 6.85 -51.59
N TYR A 17 -1.02 6.02 -52.15
CA TYR A 17 -0.42 4.90 -51.43
C TYR A 17 0.42 5.36 -50.23
N GLU A 18 1.26 6.38 -50.42
CA GLU A 18 2.09 6.93 -49.34
C GLU A 18 1.19 7.53 -48.25
N ALA A 19 0.11 8.20 -48.57
CA ALA A 19 -0.85 8.76 -47.61
C ALA A 19 -1.58 7.65 -46.83
N GLU A 20 -1.96 6.56 -47.51
CA GLU A 20 -2.57 5.40 -46.85
C GLU A 20 -1.60 4.73 -45.87
N GLN A 21 -0.32 4.59 -46.24
CA GLN A 21 0.71 4.03 -45.39
C GLN A 21 0.93 4.89 -44.14
N VAL A 22 0.96 6.21 -44.29
CA VAL A 22 1.05 7.14 -43.17
C VAL A 22 -0.16 7.00 -42.23
N GLN A 23 -1.36 6.91 -42.75
CA GLN A 23 -2.58 6.74 -41.98
C GLN A 23 -2.58 5.40 -41.21
N GLN A 24 -2.18 4.32 -41.85
CA GLN A 24 -2.05 3.01 -41.20
C GLN A 24 -1.01 3.02 -40.09
N ASN A 25 0.14 3.67 -40.30
CA ASN A 25 1.17 3.81 -39.27
C ASN A 25 0.69 4.63 -38.06
N ILE A 26 -0.08 5.69 -38.29
CA ILE A 26 -0.68 6.49 -37.24
C ILE A 26 -1.64 5.63 -36.41
N LYS A 27 -2.53 4.89 -37.07
CA LYS A 27 -3.47 3.98 -36.39
C LYS A 27 -2.77 2.92 -35.56
N MET A 28 -1.71 2.31 -36.12
CA MET A 28 -0.90 1.32 -35.38
C MET A 28 -0.27 1.92 -34.14
N ARG A 29 0.31 3.10 -34.22
CA ARG A 29 0.92 3.80 -33.08
C ARG A 29 -0.10 4.16 -32.02
N GLU A 30 -1.29 4.61 -32.41
CA GLU A 30 -2.39 4.88 -31.49
C GLU A 30 -2.85 3.61 -30.78
N GLN A 31 -2.97 2.50 -31.49
CA GLN A 31 -3.32 1.21 -30.89
C GLN A 31 -2.25 0.69 -29.94
N GLU A 32 -0.97 0.78 -30.31
CA GLU A 32 0.15 0.41 -29.46
C GLU A 32 0.19 1.27 -28.17
N HIS A 33 -0.04 2.57 -28.32
CA HIS A 33 -0.11 3.48 -27.18
C HIS A 33 -1.26 3.12 -26.25
N LEU A 34 -2.44 2.82 -26.80
CA LEU A 34 -3.61 2.40 -26.02
C LEU A 34 -3.35 1.09 -25.27
N ILE A 35 -2.74 0.10 -25.93
CA ILE A 35 -2.37 -1.17 -25.33
C ILE A 35 -1.37 -0.94 -24.19
N THR A 36 -0.36 -0.09 -24.39
CA THR A 36 0.64 0.24 -23.37
C THR A 36 -0.02 0.89 -22.15
N LEU A 37 -0.95 1.84 -22.36
CA LEU A 37 -1.71 2.46 -21.27
C LEU A 37 -2.57 1.45 -20.50
N GLN A 38 -3.24 0.55 -21.21
CA GLN A 38 -4.05 -0.50 -20.56
C GLN A 38 -3.19 -1.46 -19.74
N GLN A 39 -2.04 -1.87 -20.27
CA GLN A 39 -1.08 -2.72 -19.55
C GLN A 39 -0.55 -2.02 -18.30
N GLN A 40 -0.22 -0.74 -18.41
CA GLN A 40 0.24 0.07 -17.28
C GLN A 40 -0.83 0.17 -16.19
N GLN A 41 -2.09 0.44 -16.56
CA GLN A 41 -3.20 0.49 -15.62
C GLN A 41 -3.45 -0.86 -14.93
N LEU A 42 -3.37 -1.97 -15.68
CA LEU A 42 -3.49 -3.31 -15.11
C LEU A 42 -2.37 -3.61 -14.13
N LEU A 43 -1.12 -3.24 -14.46
CA LEU A 43 0.03 -3.44 -13.59
C LEU A 43 -0.09 -2.61 -12.31
N GLU A 44 -0.51 -1.36 -12.41
CA GLU A 44 -0.76 -0.50 -11.25
C GLU A 44 -1.86 -1.07 -10.35
N ALA A 45 -2.95 -1.55 -10.92
CA ALA A 45 -4.03 -2.20 -10.18
C ALA A 45 -3.56 -3.48 -9.48
N GLU A 46 -2.74 -4.30 -10.14
CA GLU A 46 -2.16 -5.53 -9.57
C GLU A 46 -1.18 -5.22 -8.44
N LEU A 47 -0.31 -4.22 -8.60
CA LEU A 47 0.59 -3.75 -7.55
C LEU A 47 -0.18 -3.21 -6.34
N SER A 48 -1.25 -2.44 -6.57
CA SER A 48 -2.12 -1.94 -5.51
C SER A 48 -2.80 -3.07 -4.75
N ALA A 49 -3.32 -4.09 -5.45
CA ALA A 49 -3.95 -5.25 -4.83
C ALA A 49 -2.94 -6.05 -3.98
N LYS A 50 -1.74 -6.31 -4.51
CA LYS A 50 -0.67 -7.00 -3.76
C LYS A 50 -0.19 -6.22 -2.56
N SER A 51 -0.06 -4.91 -2.68
CA SER A 51 0.27 -4.02 -1.57
C SER A 51 -0.77 -4.09 -0.46
N LYS A 52 -2.05 -4.08 -0.82
CA LYS A 52 -3.17 -4.24 0.12
C LYS A 52 -3.14 -5.58 0.84
N ASP A 53 -2.90 -6.67 0.10
CA ASP A 53 -2.79 -8.02 0.66
C ASP A 53 -1.61 -8.11 1.64
N LEU A 54 -0.45 -7.58 1.26
CA LEU A 54 0.75 -7.56 2.11
C LEU A 54 0.50 -6.78 3.40
N ALA A 55 -0.12 -5.61 3.31
CA ALA A 55 -0.46 -4.80 4.47
C ALA A 55 -1.47 -5.50 5.38
N SER A 56 -2.50 -6.14 4.81
CA SER A 56 -3.50 -6.91 5.54
C SER A 56 -2.87 -8.07 6.32
N MET A 57 -1.98 -8.83 5.68
CA MET A 57 -1.24 -9.92 6.32
C MET A 57 -0.38 -9.42 7.49
N ALA A 58 0.40 -8.36 7.27
CA ALA A 58 1.29 -7.81 8.28
C ALA A 58 0.52 -7.26 9.50
N LEU A 59 -0.60 -6.61 9.26
CA LEU A 59 -1.44 -6.08 10.34
C LEU A 59 -2.18 -7.16 11.10
N GLY A 60 -2.61 -8.23 10.42
CA GLY A 60 -3.17 -9.40 11.08
C GLY A 60 -2.16 -10.09 12.01
N VAL A 61 -0.93 -10.26 11.54
CA VAL A 61 0.18 -10.78 12.36
C VAL A 61 0.47 -9.84 13.52
N PHE A 62 0.45 -8.53 13.28
CA PHE A 62 0.72 -7.52 14.30
C PHE A 62 -0.34 -7.52 15.41
N ALA A 63 -1.62 -7.57 15.05
CA ALA A 63 -2.72 -7.69 16.01
C ALA A 63 -2.60 -8.96 16.86
N LYS A 64 -2.24 -10.09 16.23
CA LYS A 64 -1.94 -11.33 16.92
C LYS A 64 -0.79 -11.18 17.91
N ASN A 65 0.28 -10.49 17.52
CA ASN A 65 1.43 -10.26 18.39
C ASN A 65 1.09 -9.37 19.59
N GLU A 66 0.24 -8.35 19.44
CA GLU A 66 -0.22 -7.54 20.56
C GLU A 66 -0.96 -8.38 21.62
N VAL A 67 -1.81 -9.30 21.17
CA VAL A 67 -2.51 -10.23 22.08
C VAL A 67 -1.51 -11.15 22.79
N LEU A 68 -0.54 -11.70 22.07
CA LEU A 68 0.51 -12.54 22.61
C LEU A 68 1.39 -11.81 23.64
N GLU A 69 1.73 -10.55 23.38
CA GLU A 69 2.46 -9.70 24.33
C GLU A 69 1.67 -9.46 25.61
N LYS A 70 0.38 -9.19 25.53
CA LYS A 70 -0.49 -9.06 26.72
C LYS A 70 -0.56 -10.36 27.53
N LEU A 71 -0.67 -11.50 26.83
CA LEU A 71 -0.65 -12.81 27.46
C LEU A 71 0.69 -13.08 28.15
N ARG A 72 1.79 -12.76 27.49
CA ARG A 72 3.14 -12.88 28.07
C ARG A 72 3.25 -12.09 29.36
N THR A 73 2.84 -10.83 29.36
CA THR A 73 2.87 -9.97 30.56
C THR A 73 2.03 -10.55 31.69
N ALA A 74 0.82 -11.02 31.40
CA ALA A 74 -0.05 -11.65 32.39
C ALA A 74 0.58 -12.90 33.02
N VAL A 75 1.18 -13.77 32.20
CA VAL A 75 1.87 -14.97 32.67
C VAL A 75 3.09 -14.62 33.52
N GLN A 76 3.86 -13.59 33.15
CA GLN A 76 5.00 -13.12 33.94
C GLN A 76 4.56 -12.60 35.32
N GLU A 77 3.46 -11.86 35.39
CA GLU A 77 2.90 -11.42 36.69
C GLU A 77 2.47 -12.60 37.56
N PHE A 78 1.87 -13.63 36.98
CA PHE A 78 1.52 -14.85 37.69
C PHE A 78 2.74 -15.56 38.25
N LEU A 79 3.84 -15.66 37.50
CA LEU A 79 5.08 -16.27 37.97
C LEU A 79 5.71 -15.51 39.14
N VAL A 80 5.68 -14.19 39.10
CA VAL A 80 6.21 -13.35 40.21
C VAL A 80 5.37 -13.49 41.48
N LYS A 81 4.05 -13.61 41.38
CA LYS A 81 3.15 -13.80 42.50
C LYS A 81 3.17 -15.19 43.13
N GLY A 82 3.88 -16.13 42.54
CA GLY A 82 4.20 -17.44 43.14
C GLY A 82 3.02 -18.40 43.30
N GLN A 83 1.93 -18.19 42.58
CA GLN A 83 0.75 -19.06 42.63
C GLN A 83 0.77 -20.14 41.57
N TYR A 84 0.81 -21.40 42.02
CA TYR A 84 0.51 -22.67 41.34
C TYR A 84 1.05 -22.93 39.89
N GLY A 85 1.80 -24.02 39.72
CA GLY A 85 2.06 -24.58 38.39
C GLY A 85 3.16 -23.86 37.62
N ARG A 86 4.22 -23.42 38.26
CA ARG A 86 5.36 -22.69 37.66
C ARG A 86 5.85 -23.32 36.33
N LYS A 87 6.01 -24.66 36.27
CA LYS A 87 6.44 -25.37 35.05
C LYS A 87 5.47 -25.20 33.88
N ASN A 88 4.18 -25.23 34.13
CA ASN A 88 3.16 -25.07 33.10
C ASN A 88 3.12 -23.62 32.56
N LEU A 89 3.33 -22.65 33.46
CA LEU A 89 3.39 -21.24 33.07
C LEU A 89 4.66 -20.91 32.28
N GLU A 90 5.82 -21.51 32.65
CA GLU A 90 7.06 -21.37 31.90
C GLU A 90 6.97 -21.96 30.48
N SER A 91 6.32 -23.12 30.34
CA SER A 91 6.05 -23.76 29.04
C SER A 91 5.15 -22.91 28.16
N LEU A 92 4.11 -22.30 28.77
CA LEU A 92 3.19 -21.40 28.06
C LEU A 92 3.92 -20.13 27.60
N LEU A 93 4.78 -19.58 28.44
CA LEU A 93 5.60 -18.41 28.14
C LEU A 93 6.55 -18.67 26.97
N LYS A 94 7.17 -19.85 26.94
CA LYS A 94 8.03 -20.29 25.85
C LYS A 94 7.25 -20.38 24.53
N LEU A 95 6.05 -20.98 24.55
CA LEU A 95 5.18 -21.09 23.39
C LEU A 95 4.78 -19.71 22.85
N ILE A 96 4.45 -18.77 23.73
CA ILE A 96 4.12 -17.40 23.37
C ILE A 96 5.30 -16.71 22.70
N ASN A 97 6.50 -16.82 23.30
CA ASN A 97 7.70 -16.18 22.76
C ASN A 97 8.10 -16.74 21.38
N GLU A 98 7.90 -18.03 21.15
CA GLU A 98 8.17 -18.66 19.85
C GLU A 98 7.20 -18.19 18.74
N ASN A 99 6.02 -17.68 19.10
CA ASN A 99 4.99 -17.24 18.15
C ASN A 99 4.92 -15.71 18.00
N ILE A 100 5.71 -14.94 18.73
CA ILE A 100 5.80 -13.48 18.55
C ILE A 100 6.68 -13.19 17.35
N GLU A 101 6.10 -12.47 16.39
CA GLU A 101 6.85 -11.99 15.22
C GLU A 101 7.92 -10.97 15.64
N THR A 102 9.07 -11.06 15.02
CA THR A 102 10.21 -10.20 15.32
C THR A 102 10.05 -8.81 14.70
N GLN A 103 10.78 -7.84 15.22
CA GLN A 103 10.90 -6.51 14.62
C GLN A 103 11.41 -6.59 13.17
N GLU A 104 12.22 -7.58 12.83
CA GLU A 104 12.73 -7.83 11.47
C GLU A 104 11.62 -8.04 10.45
N PHE A 105 10.54 -8.76 10.82
CA PHE A 105 9.38 -8.93 9.95
C PHE A 105 8.74 -7.59 9.58
N TRP A 106 8.57 -6.72 10.57
CA TRP A 106 8.00 -5.39 10.36
C TRP A 106 8.91 -4.51 9.50
N ASP A 107 10.21 -4.57 9.70
CA ASP A 107 11.19 -3.82 8.89
C ASP A 107 11.15 -4.26 7.43
N VAL A 108 11.08 -5.56 7.16
CA VAL A 108 10.93 -6.10 5.80
C VAL A 108 9.62 -5.61 5.17
N PHE A 109 8.51 -5.62 5.93
CA PHE A 109 7.23 -5.10 5.46
C PHE A 109 7.31 -3.62 5.08
N GLN A 110 7.89 -2.79 5.94
CA GLN A 110 8.04 -1.36 5.68
C GLN A 110 8.87 -1.09 4.44
N ASN A 111 9.98 -1.81 4.27
CA ASN A 111 10.85 -1.66 3.10
C ASN A 111 10.12 -2.03 1.81
N ASN A 112 9.37 -3.13 1.80
CA ASN A 112 8.58 -3.54 0.64
C ASN A 112 7.44 -2.54 0.34
N PHE A 113 6.80 -2.03 1.37
CA PHE A 113 5.78 -1.00 1.22
C PHE A 113 6.36 0.29 0.62
N ASP A 114 7.52 0.72 1.08
CA ASP A 114 8.23 1.90 0.57
C ASP A 114 8.66 1.76 -0.89
N LEU A 115 9.01 0.55 -1.34
CA LEU A 115 9.29 0.28 -2.76
C LEU A 115 8.06 0.45 -3.65
N ILE A 116 6.89 0.06 -3.16
CA ILE A 116 5.63 0.13 -3.90
C ILE A 116 5.02 1.54 -3.84
N HIS A 117 5.17 2.23 -2.72
CA HIS A 117 4.53 3.52 -2.41
C HIS A 117 5.52 4.68 -2.29
N GLU A 118 6.53 4.76 -3.14
CA GLU A 118 7.43 5.93 -3.27
C GLU A 118 8.07 6.39 -1.96
N LYS A 119 8.62 5.45 -1.18
CA LYS A 119 9.29 5.73 0.11
C LYS A 119 8.36 6.34 1.18
N PHE A 120 7.12 5.95 1.19
CA PHE A 120 6.07 6.49 2.04
C PHE A 120 6.44 6.57 3.53
N PHE A 121 6.88 5.46 4.13
CA PHE A 121 7.27 5.46 5.55
C PHE A 121 8.50 6.32 5.82
N ARG A 122 9.46 6.31 4.92
CA ARG A 122 10.65 7.14 5.02
C ARG A 122 10.28 8.63 5.04
N ASN A 123 9.45 9.05 4.10
CA ASN A 123 9.00 10.44 4.01
C ASN A 123 8.18 10.87 5.22
N LEU A 124 7.33 9.99 5.74
CA LEU A 124 6.58 10.25 6.97
C LEU A 124 7.49 10.44 8.18
N ARG A 125 8.49 9.57 8.37
CA ARG A 125 9.43 9.69 9.49
C ARG A 125 10.28 10.95 9.42
N GLU A 126 10.74 11.31 8.24
CA GLU A 126 11.56 12.50 8.04
C GLU A 126 10.78 13.79 8.30
N ARG A 127 9.54 13.87 7.83
CA ARG A 127 8.69 15.06 7.97
C ARG A 127 7.98 15.17 9.32
N TYR A 128 7.63 14.02 9.89
CA TYR A 128 6.84 13.94 11.12
C TYR A 128 7.49 13.01 12.15
N PRO A 129 8.61 13.42 12.76
CA PRO A 129 9.34 12.56 13.70
C PRO A 129 8.55 12.18 14.95
N SER A 130 7.47 12.89 15.26
CA SER A 130 6.59 12.62 16.40
C SER A 130 5.64 11.43 16.20
N LEU A 131 5.56 10.89 14.99
CA LEU A 131 4.71 9.74 14.71
C LEU A 131 5.27 8.48 15.36
N THR A 132 4.41 7.78 16.09
CA THR A 132 4.74 6.47 16.68
C THR A 132 4.69 5.36 15.62
N ALA A 133 5.22 4.19 15.95
CA ALA A 133 5.11 3.02 15.09
C ALA A 133 3.64 2.66 14.79
N THR A 134 2.75 2.82 15.76
CA THR A 134 1.30 2.61 15.59
C THR A 134 0.70 3.65 14.64
N ASP A 135 1.10 4.92 14.76
CA ASP A 135 0.66 5.98 13.84
C ASP A 135 1.09 5.70 12.40
N LEU A 136 2.32 5.26 12.20
CA LEU A 136 2.85 4.90 10.86
C LEU A 136 2.07 3.76 10.22
N ARG A 137 1.74 2.72 10.98
CA ARG A 137 0.90 1.62 10.52
C ARG A 137 -0.49 2.08 10.14
N PHE A 138 -1.07 2.95 10.95
CA PHE A 138 -2.37 3.53 10.68
C PHE A 138 -2.36 4.37 9.40
N CYS A 139 -1.30 5.15 9.17
CA CYS A 139 -1.07 5.87 7.92
C CYS A 139 -1.03 4.93 6.71
N ALA A 140 -0.37 3.78 6.82
CA ALA A 140 -0.31 2.80 5.74
C ALA A 140 -1.70 2.24 5.39
N LEU A 141 -2.52 1.92 6.40
CA LEU A 141 -3.90 1.47 6.17
C LEU A 141 -4.75 2.52 5.48
N LEU A 142 -4.63 3.76 5.90
CA LEU A 142 -5.32 4.89 5.29
C LEU A 142 -4.85 5.12 3.85
N ARG A 143 -3.54 5.00 3.60
CA ARG A 143 -2.95 5.12 2.26
C ARG A 143 -3.50 4.09 1.29
N LEU A 144 -3.85 2.90 1.79
CA LEU A 144 -4.50 1.84 1.02
C LEU A 144 -5.99 2.09 0.77
N ASN A 145 -6.51 3.19 1.25
CA ASN A 145 -7.91 3.59 1.11
C ASN A 145 -8.91 2.55 1.65
N LEU A 146 -8.57 1.92 2.76
CA LEU A 146 -9.44 0.98 3.43
C LEU A 146 -10.59 1.69 4.13
N SER A 147 -11.74 1.04 4.20
CA SER A 147 -12.90 1.58 4.92
C SER A 147 -12.65 1.61 6.43
N THR A 148 -13.35 2.48 7.15
CA THR A 148 -13.30 2.52 8.62
C THR A 148 -13.61 1.16 9.25
N LYS A 149 -14.54 0.42 8.66
CA LYS A 149 -14.91 -0.94 9.10
C LYS A 149 -13.75 -1.93 8.93
N ASP A 150 -13.08 -1.91 7.77
CA ASP A 150 -11.93 -2.76 7.50
C ASP A 150 -10.77 -2.44 8.44
N ILE A 151 -10.48 -1.17 8.65
CA ILE A 151 -9.45 -0.73 9.58
C ILE A 151 -9.78 -1.18 11.01
N ALA A 152 -11.03 -1.05 11.44
CA ALA A 152 -11.48 -1.49 12.75
C ALA A 152 -11.24 -2.99 12.96
N GLN A 153 -11.55 -3.81 11.96
CA GLN A 153 -11.29 -5.25 12.01
C GLN A 153 -9.80 -5.58 12.07
N MET A 154 -8.97 -4.90 11.27
CA MET A 154 -7.53 -5.14 11.19
C MET A 154 -6.77 -4.69 12.44
N THR A 155 -7.22 -3.62 13.06
CA THR A 155 -6.57 -3.03 14.23
C THR A 155 -7.17 -3.48 15.57
N ASN A 156 -8.21 -4.30 15.52
CA ASN A 156 -8.98 -4.70 16.70
C ASN A 156 -9.51 -3.49 17.50
N LEU A 157 -9.81 -2.40 16.79
CA LEU A 157 -10.44 -1.21 17.34
C LEU A 157 -11.93 -1.20 17.02
N THR A 158 -12.68 -0.44 17.81
CA THR A 158 -14.06 -0.08 17.46
C THR A 158 -14.06 0.96 16.33
N ILE A 159 -15.16 1.10 15.61
CA ILE A 159 -15.34 2.16 14.61
C ILE A 159 -15.06 3.54 15.21
N ARG A 160 -15.57 3.77 16.44
CA ARG A 160 -15.32 5.00 17.20
C ARG A 160 -13.84 5.18 17.55
N GLY A 161 -13.14 4.09 17.86
CA GLY A 161 -11.69 4.10 18.08
C GLY A 161 -10.89 4.47 16.83
N VAL A 162 -11.31 3.99 15.66
CA VAL A 162 -10.70 4.36 14.37
C VAL A 162 -10.93 5.85 14.07
N GLU A 163 -12.12 6.37 14.29
CA GLU A 163 -12.42 7.80 14.09
C GLU A 163 -11.59 8.69 15.04
N ALA A 164 -11.45 8.28 16.30
CA ALA A 164 -10.58 8.98 17.25
C ALA A 164 -9.11 8.95 16.83
N ALA A 165 -8.63 7.82 16.28
CA ALA A 165 -7.27 7.70 15.75
C ALA A 165 -7.07 8.61 14.53
N ARG A 166 -8.03 8.68 13.61
CA ARG A 166 -8.01 9.60 12.47
C ARG A 166 -7.89 11.05 12.92
N TYR A 167 -8.66 11.43 13.90
CA TYR A 167 -8.65 12.79 14.44
C TYR A 167 -7.29 13.15 15.06
N ARG A 168 -6.71 12.26 15.88
CA ARG A 168 -5.38 12.46 16.46
C ARG A 168 -4.28 12.54 15.40
N LEU A 169 -4.34 11.65 14.42
CA LEU A 169 -3.38 11.59 13.33
C LEU A 169 -3.42 12.86 12.48
N ARG A 170 -4.61 13.35 12.18
CA ARG A 170 -4.82 14.60 11.46
C ARG A 170 -4.15 15.78 12.14
N LYS A 171 -4.21 15.83 13.47
CA LYS A 171 -3.51 16.86 14.25
C LYS A 171 -2.00 16.69 14.25
N LYS A 172 -1.49 15.46 14.38
CA LYS A 172 -0.05 15.17 14.35
C LYS A 172 0.58 15.51 12.99
N LEU A 173 -0.16 15.33 11.91
CA LEU A 173 0.28 15.63 10.54
C LEU A 173 0.07 17.11 10.14
N ASP A 174 -0.57 17.89 11.00
CA ASP A 174 -0.87 19.31 10.75
C ASP A 174 -1.58 19.53 9.40
N ILE A 175 -2.60 18.74 9.14
CA ILE A 175 -3.33 18.76 7.88
C ILE A 175 -4.25 19.98 7.83
N PRO A 176 -4.17 20.82 6.75
CA PRO A 176 -5.02 21.99 6.61
C PRO A 176 -6.50 21.63 6.57
N ASP A 177 -7.35 22.55 7.08
CA ASP A 177 -8.79 22.42 6.95
C ASP A 177 -9.19 22.33 5.47
N GLY A 178 -10.14 21.44 5.18
CA GLY A 178 -10.61 21.17 3.81
C GLY A 178 -9.82 20.11 3.05
N THR A 179 -8.66 19.66 3.57
CA THR A 179 -7.90 18.54 2.99
C THR A 179 -8.27 17.23 3.68
N GLY A 180 -8.66 16.22 2.91
CA GLY A 180 -8.94 14.87 3.42
C GLY A 180 -7.65 14.17 3.90
N LEU A 181 -7.75 13.41 4.99
CA LEU A 181 -6.61 12.68 5.56
C LEU A 181 -6.05 11.65 4.57
N VAL A 182 -6.91 10.89 3.92
CA VAL A 182 -6.50 9.88 2.92
C VAL A 182 -5.85 10.55 1.72
N ASP A 183 -6.45 11.60 1.18
CA ASP A 183 -5.89 12.36 0.04
C ASP A 183 -4.53 12.95 0.38
N PHE A 184 -4.37 13.49 1.58
CA PHE A 184 -3.10 14.00 2.07
C PHE A 184 -2.00 12.91 2.07
N LEU A 185 -2.33 11.72 2.57
CA LEU A 185 -1.38 10.60 2.62
C LEU A 185 -1.06 10.02 1.23
N ILE A 186 -2.02 10.04 0.31
CA ILE A 186 -1.83 9.62 -1.08
C ILE A 186 -0.88 10.58 -1.81
N ASP A 187 -1.03 11.89 -1.58
CA ASP A 187 -0.26 12.93 -2.24
C ASP A 187 1.11 13.19 -1.58
N LEU A 188 1.39 12.55 -0.46
CA LEU A 188 2.66 12.69 0.26
C LEU A 188 3.81 12.06 -0.55
N LYS A 189 4.67 12.91 -1.11
CA LYS A 189 5.88 12.54 -1.86
C LYS A 189 7.14 12.92 -1.11
#